data_ea48638494eae13c40e16fe3a5d83392
#
_entry.id   ea48638494eae13c40e16fe3a5d83392
#
_cell.length_a   1.000
_cell.length_b   1.000
_cell.length_c   1.000
_cell.angle_alpha   90.00
_cell.angle_beta   90.00
_cell.angle_gamma   90.00
#
_symmetry.space_group_name_H-M   'P 1'
#
loop_
_entity.id
_entity.type
_entity.pdbx_description
1 polymer ?
#
loop_
_entity_poly.entity_id
_entity_poly.type
_entity_poly.pdbx_seq_one_letter_code
_entity_poly.pdbx_strand_id
1 'polypeptide(L)'
;MAEQHEKALVPQIRFTGFTDPWEQRKLGELASKRIEKNTNGIKETFTNSAEHGVVSQLDYFDHDITNDANIGNYSVVHPDDFIYNPRISAVAPCGPINRNKLGRNGVMSPLYTVFSVDDTIDKLYLEHYFKTSRWHQFMFLEGNSGARSDRFSISDSIFFEMPIQCPVLEEQELIASFFGRLDSLITLHQRKYDKLCVLKKSMLDKMFPKGGSLYPEIRFAGFTDPWEQRKLGEVASGFEYGLNAAASDFDGEKKYLRITDIDDQTREFRTDDLSSPDINNPIDDRYLLKEGDILFARTGASVGKTYLYKASDGKTYYAGFLIRAHVSDEADAGFIFQSTLTERYKQFVLLTSQRSGQPGINAQEYSDLLLPLPSLMEQRRIGAFFDRLDSLITL
;
A
#
# COMPACT_ATOMS: atom_id res chain seq x y z
N MET A 1 4.90 -42.67 11.22
CA MET A 1 5.03 -41.92 9.93
C MET A 1 3.71 -41.81 9.19
N ALA A 2 2.88 -42.87 9.05
CA ALA A 2 1.56 -42.79 8.42
C ALA A 2 0.59 -41.81 9.14
N GLU A 3 0.46 -41.88 10.48
CA GLU A 3 -0.39 -40.99 11.28
C GLU A 3 0.01 -39.51 11.23
N GLN A 4 1.32 -39.21 11.02
CA GLN A 4 1.78 -37.83 10.84
C GLN A 4 1.49 -37.34 9.42
N HIS A 5 1.42 -38.23 8.44
CA HIS A 5 1.09 -37.85 7.06
C HIS A 5 -0.42 -37.59 6.91
N GLU A 6 -1.28 -38.38 7.55
CA GLU A 6 -2.75 -38.11 7.60
C GLU A 6 -3.08 -36.81 8.29
N LYS A 7 -2.41 -36.45 9.40
CA LYS A 7 -2.60 -35.16 10.09
C LYS A 7 -2.18 -33.95 9.24
N ALA A 8 -1.25 -34.11 8.30
CA ALA A 8 -0.83 -33.05 7.40
C ALA A 8 -1.85 -32.74 6.28
N LEU A 9 -2.79 -33.68 6.02
CA LEU A 9 -3.84 -33.53 5.01
C LEU A 9 -5.16 -32.97 5.55
N VAL A 10 -5.23 -32.68 6.85
CA VAL A 10 -6.39 -32.02 7.46
C VAL A 10 -6.00 -30.59 7.85
N PRO A 11 -6.59 -29.56 7.21
CA PRO A 11 -6.29 -28.17 7.55
C PRO A 11 -6.82 -27.81 8.95
N GLN A 12 -6.15 -26.86 9.62
CA GLN A 12 -6.56 -26.38 10.95
C GLN A 12 -7.91 -25.63 10.94
N ILE A 13 -8.20 -24.96 9.83
CA ILE A 13 -9.46 -24.23 9.60
C ILE A 13 -10.12 -24.84 8.39
N ARG A 14 -11.39 -25.18 8.53
CA ARG A 14 -12.16 -25.87 7.50
C ARG A 14 -13.62 -25.44 7.50
N PHE A 15 -14.28 -25.47 6.38
CA PHE A 15 -15.73 -25.26 6.31
C PHE A 15 -16.49 -26.37 7.04
N THR A 16 -17.57 -26.03 7.69
CA THR A 16 -18.43 -27.01 8.39
C THR A 16 -18.99 -28.01 7.41
N GLY A 17 -18.98 -29.30 7.80
CA GLY A 17 -19.50 -30.40 6.98
C GLY A 17 -18.45 -31.24 6.26
N PHE A 18 -17.19 -30.80 6.25
CA PHE A 18 -16.09 -31.57 5.65
C PHE A 18 -15.18 -32.13 6.76
N THR A 19 -15.05 -33.43 6.81
CA THR A 19 -14.28 -34.16 7.87
C THR A 19 -13.17 -35.02 7.29
N ASP A 20 -13.33 -35.51 6.06
CA ASP A 20 -12.40 -36.44 5.45
C ASP A 20 -11.05 -35.79 5.15
N PRO A 21 -9.91 -36.48 5.32
CA PRO A 21 -8.61 -35.95 4.92
C PRO A 21 -8.59 -35.58 3.44
N TRP A 22 -7.83 -34.54 3.10
CA TRP A 22 -7.60 -34.18 1.70
C TRP A 22 -6.76 -35.27 1.00
N GLU A 23 -7.07 -35.54 -0.25
CA GLU A 23 -6.24 -36.41 -1.08
C GLU A 23 -4.98 -35.68 -1.54
N GLN A 24 -3.90 -36.44 -1.69
CA GLN A 24 -2.68 -35.96 -2.34
C GLN A 24 -2.61 -36.56 -3.73
N ARG A 25 -2.75 -35.74 -4.76
CA ARG A 25 -2.70 -36.16 -6.18
C ARG A 25 -1.50 -35.51 -6.86
N LYS A 26 -0.94 -36.19 -7.88
CA LYS A 26 0.10 -35.59 -8.70
C LYS A 26 -0.48 -34.52 -9.63
N LEU A 27 0.28 -33.46 -9.89
CA LEU A 27 -0.17 -32.42 -10.85
C LEU A 27 -0.48 -33.01 -12.22
N GLY A 28 0.29 -34.01 -12.67
CA GLY A 28 0.07 -34.72 -13.95
C GLY A 28 -1.19 -35.59 -14.02
N GLU A 29 -1.87 -35.84 -12.88
CA GLU A 29 -3.18 -36.48 -12.84
C GLU A 29 -4.33 -35.46 -12.99
N LEU A 30 -4.04 -34.17 -12.79
CA LEU A 30 -4.99 -33.08 -12.79
C LEU A 30 -4.80 -32.13 -13.99
N ALA A 31 -3.64 -32.21 -14.62
CA ALA A 31 -3.22 -31.22 -15.62
C ALA A 31 -2.43 -31.88 -16.76
N SER A 32 -2.50 -31.28 -17.93
CA SER A 32 -1.76 -31.69 -19.11
C SER A 32 -0.96 -30.53 -19.70
N LYS A 33 0.30 -30.77 -20.04
CA LYS A 33 1.16 -29.79 -20.69
C LYS A 33 0.61 -29.39 -22.05
N ARG A 34 0.55 -28.08 -22.34
CA ARG A 34 0.25 -27.56 -23.67
C ARG A 34 1.46 -27.71 -24.58
N ILE A 35 1.25 -28.39 -25.71
CA ILE A 35 2.28 -28.60 -26.72
C ILE A 35 1.99 -27.84 -28.01
N GLU A 36 0.84 -27.15 -28.07
CA GLU A 36 0.39 -26.38 -29.22
C GLU A 36 1.38 -25.23 -29.54
N LYS A 37 1.88 -25.21 -30.78
CA LYS A 37 2.77 -24.18 -31.28
C LYS A 37 2.00 -23.12 -32.04
N ASN A 38 2.56 -21.91 -32.11
CA ASN A 38 1.96 -20.77 -32.79
C ASN A 38 2.01 -20.91 -34.32
N THR A 39 1.27 -21.85 -34.86
CA THR A 39 1.11 -22.04 -36.31
C THR A 39 0.09 -21.07 -36.91
N ASN A 40 -0.74 -20.45 -36.07
CA ASN A 40 -1.83 -19.57 -36.50
C ASN A 40 -1.42 -18.08 -36.52
N GLY A 41 -0.15 -17.74 -36.24
CA GLY A 41 0.38 -16.37 -36.33
C GLY A 41 -0.18 -15.42 -35.26
N ILE A 42 -0.48 -15.92 -34.05
CA ILE A 42 -0.87 -15.08 -32.93
C ILE A 42 0.31 -14.16 -32.59
N LYS A 43 0.07 -12.84 -32.56
CA LYS A 43 1.09 -11.83 -32.25
C LYS A 43 1.11 -11.39 -30.79
N GLU A 44 0.00 -11.62 -30.08
CA GLU A 44 -0.14 -11.28 -28.65
C GLU A 44 0.81 -12.13 -27.81
N THR A 45 1.87 -11.51 -27.29
CA THR A 45 2.88 -12.19 -26.47
C THR A 45 2.62 -11.90 -25.00
N PHE A 46 2.58 -12.96 -24.18
CA PHE A 46 2.40 -12.85 -22.74
C PHE A 46 3.71 -13.03 -21.99
N THR A 47 3.75 -12.52 -20.77
CA THR A 47 4.76 -12.84 -19.76
C THR A 47 4.08 -13.20 -18.45
N ASN A 48 4.75 -13.99 -17.61
CA ASN A 48 4.25 -14.36 -16.28
C ASN A 48 5.11 -13.69 -15.21
N SER A 49 4.58 -12.62 -14.61
CA SER A 49 5.20 -11.87 -13.53
C SER A 49 4.84 -12.46 -12.16
N ALA A 50 5.77 -12.45 -11.22
CA ALA A 50 5.50 -12.86 -9.84
C ALA A 50 4.53 -11.93 -9.12
N GLU A 51 4.50 -10.64 -9.49
CA GLU A 51 3.67 -9.62 -8.85
C GLU A 51 2.36 -9.37 -9.59
N HIS A 52 2.38 -9.41 -10.93
CA HIS A 52 1.23 -9.03 -11.76
C HIS A 52 0.53 -10.23 -12.43
N GLY A 53 1.05 -11.45 -12.21
CA GLY A 53 0.53 -12.64 -12.87
C GLY A 53 0.80 -12.65 -14.37
N VAL A 54 -0.11 -13.24 -15.16
CA VAL A 54 -0.02 -13.28 -16.62
C VAL A 54 -0.49 -11.95 -17.19
N VAL A 55 0.41 -11.26 -17.92
CA VAL A 55 0.16 -9.96 -18.53
C VAL A 55 0.65 -9.92 -19.98
N SER A 56 0.09 -9.02 -20.78
CA SER A 56 0.61 -8.72 -22.11
C SER A 56 2.03 -8.13 -22.02
N GLN A 57 2.95 -8.58 -22.86
CA GLN A 57 4.30 -7.98 -22.88
C GLN A 57 4.27 -6.52 -23.31
N LEU A 58 3.38 -6.14 -24.21
CA LEU A 58 3.24 -4.76 -24.68
C LEU A 58 2.74 -3.82 -23.56
N ASP A 59 1.90 -4.34 -22.65
CA ASP A 59 1.39 -3.56 -21.51
C ASP A 59 2.41 -3.49 -20.35
N TYR A 60 3.35 -4.45 -20.30
CA TYR A 60 4.27 -4.60 -19.18
C TYR A 60 5.65 -3.98 -19.42
N PHE A 61 6.11 -3.93 -20.68
CA PHE A 61 7.39 -3.36 -21.10
C PHE A 61 7.15 -2.17 -22.02
N ASP A 62 7.94 -1.11 -21.87
CA ASP A 62 7.85 0.12 -22.69
C ASP A 62 8.21 -0.10 -24.16
N HIS A 63 8.71 -1.29 -24.53
CA HIS A 63 9.10 -1.64 -25.89
C HIS A 63 8.85 -3.13 -26.16
N ASP A 64 8.59 -3.45 -27.41
CA ASP A 64 8.43 -4.83 -27.87
C ASP A 64 9.77 -5.57 -27.80
N ILE A 65 9.83 -6.60 -26.95
CA ILE A 65 10.99 -7.48 -26.80
C ILE A 65 10.83 -8.79 -27.58
N THR A 66 9.73 -8.93 -28.36
CA THR A 66 9.40 -10.13 -29.11
C THR A 66 10.24 -10.20 -30.36
N ASN A 67 10.91 -11.32 -30.60
CA ASN A 67 11.59 -11.58 -31.87
C ASN A 67 10.62 -12.28 -32.82
N ASP A 68 10.09 -11.52 -33.78
CA ASP A 68 9.12 -12.00 -34.78
C ASP A 68 9.61 -13.24 -35.54
N ALA A 69 10.91 -13.41 -35.72
CA ALA A 69 11.47 -14.56 -36.41
C ALA A 69 11.29 -15.89 -35.67
N ASN A 70 11.09 -15.86 -34.35
CA ASN A 70 10.99 -17.05 -33.49
C ASN A 70 9.59 -17.28 -32.88
N ILE A 71 8.65 -16.36 -33.10
CA ILE A 71 7.31 -16.42 -32.46
C ILE A 71 6.52 -17.70 -32.87
N GLY A 72 6.79 -18.28 -34.04
CA GLY A 72 6.20 -19.54 -34.47
C GLY A 72 6.54 -20.73 -33.56
N ASN A 73 7.65 -20.67 -32.84
CA ASN A 73 8.07 -21.72 -31.90
C ASN A 73 7.45 -21.53 -30.49
N TYR A 74 6.77 -20.42 -30.25
CA TYR A 74 6.14 -20.15 -28.96
C TYR A 74 4.96 -21.07 -28.71
N SER A 75 4.68 -21.34 -27.43
CA SER A 75 3.51 -22.12 -27.04
C SER A 75 2.27 -21.24 -26.99
N VAL A 76 1.16 -21.74 -27.53
CA VAL A 76 -0.14 -21.06 -27.42
C VAL A 76 -0.65 -21.22 -26.00
N VAL A 77 -1.18 -20.10 -25.46
CA VAL A 77 -1.78 -20.00 -24.14
C VAL A 77 -3.24 -19.64 -24.31
N HIS A 78 -4.12 -20.50 -23.86
CA HIS A 78 -5.56 -20.26 -23.87
C HIS A 78 -6.04 -19.58 -22.56
N PRO A 79 -7.24 -18.99 -22.55
CA PRO A 79 -7.88 -18.58 -21.29
C PRO A 79 -7.90 -19.73 -20.29
N ASP A 80 -7.63 -19.43 -19.03
CA ASP A 80 -7.56 -20.37 -17.92
C ASP A 80 -6.39 -21.35 -17.91
N ASP A 81 -5.52 -21.35 -18.91
CA ASP A 81 -4.27 -22.11 -18.82
C ASP A 81 -3.38 -21.57 -17.70
N PHE A 82 -2.65 -22.46 -17.06
CA PHE A 82 -1.64 -22.13 -16.06
C PHE A 82 -0.26 -22.05 -16.69
N ILE A 83 0.56 -21.14 -16.17
CA ILE A 83 1.89 -20.87 -16.69
C ILE A 83 2.91 -20.90 -15.53
N TYR A 84 3.87 -21.77 -15.60
CA TYR A 84 5.05 -21.74 -14.75
C TYR A 84 6.17 -20.96 -15.42
N ASN A 85 6.71 -19.96 -14.70
CA ASN A 85 7.88 -19.20 -15.09
C ASN A 85 9.08 -19.64 -14.22
N PRO A 86 10.13 -20.24 -14.78
CA PRO A 86 11.28 -20.68 -13.97
C PRO A 86 12.14 -19.54 -13.43
N ARG A 87 11.88 -18.27 -13.79
CA ARG A 87 12.63 -17.13 -13.28
C ARG A 87 12.31 -16.88 -11.81
N ILE A 88 13.36 -16.87 -10.98
CA ILE A 88 13.25 -16.68 -9.54
C ILE A 88 13.31 -15.19 -9.16
N SER A 89 12.68 -14.87 -8.03
CA SER A 89 12.74 -13.55 -7.41
C SER A 89 12.59 -13.68 -5.89
N ALA A 90 12.74 -12.58 -5.15
CA ALA A 90 12.54 -12.58 -3.71
C ALA A 90 11.13 -13.05 -3.29
N VAL A 91 10.11 -12.74 -4.09
CA VAL A 91 8.71 -13.13 -3.83
C VAL A 91 8.31 -14.46 -4.47
N ALA A 92 9.11 -15.01 -5.37
CA ALA A 92 8.89 -16.30 -6.04
C ALA A 92 10.20 -17.09 -6.13
N PRO A 93 10.63 -17.74 -5.04
CA PRO A 93 11.94 -18.39 -4.96
C PRO A 93 12.10 -19.62 -5.83
N CYS A 94 11.00 -20.25 -6.29
CA CYS A 94 10.99 -21.35 -7.28
C CYS A 94 10.43 -20.89 -8.65
N GLY A 95 10.18 -19.59 -8.83
CA GLY A 95 9.42 -19.05 -9.95
C GLY A 95 7.90 -19.09 -9.72
N PRO A 96 7.12 -18.17 -10.32
CA PRO A 96 5.67 -18.11 -10.14
C PRO A 96 4.91 -19.08 -11.03
N ILE A 97 3.77 -19.57 -10.54
CA ILE A 97 2.73 -20.26 -11.32
C ILE A 97 1.47 -19.41 -11.28
N ASN A 98 1.00 -18.92 -12.44
CA ASN A 98 -0.20 -18.09 -12.52
C ASN A 98 -1.12 -18.58 -13.66
N ARG A 99 -2.41 -18.28 -13.53
CA ARG A 99 -3.46 -18.60 -14.50
C ARG A 99 -3.65 -17.43 -15.48
N ASN A 100 -3.88 -17.73 -16.76
CA ASN A 100 -4.26 -16.73 -17.76
C ASN A 100 -5.70 -16.22 -17.51
N LYS A 101 -5.82 -15.06 -16.91
CA LYS A 101 -7.10 -14.36 -16.64
C LYS A 101 -7.41 -13.26 -17.67
N LEU A 102 -6.63 -13.14 -18.75
CA LEU A 102 -6.83 -12.10 -19.75
C LEU A 102 -8.04 -12.35 -20.68
N GLY A 103 -8.63 -13.56 -20.60
CA GLY A 103 -9.81 -13.91 -21.38
C GLY A 103 -9.59 -14.01 -22.90
N ARG A 104 -8.30 -14.04 -23.34
CA ARG A 104 -7.89 -14.14 -24.73
C ARG A 104 -6.67 -15.05 -24.88
N ASN A 105 -6.49 -15.54 -26.10
CA ASN A 105 -5.32 -16.31 -26.45
C ASN A 105 -4.09 -15.42 -26.62
N GLY A 106 -2.94 -15.96 -26.29
CA GLY A 106 -1.64 -15.34 -26.54
C GLY A 106 -0.58 -16.42 -26.71
N VAL A 107 0.66 -16.02 -26.83
CA VAL A 107 1.78 -16.92 -26.97
C VAL A 107 2.87 -16.62 -25.95
N MET A 108 3.57 -17.68 -25.51
CA MET A 108 4.70 -17.56 -24.58
C MET A 108 5.95 -18.28 -25.09
N SER A 109 7.09 -17.72 -24.74
CA SER A 109 8.40 -18.31 -25.03
C SER A 109 8.47 -19.75 -24.51
N PRO A 110 9.19 -20.66 -25.21
CA PRO A 110 9.41 -22.03 -24.78
C PRO A 110 10.08 -22.20 -23.40
N LEU A 111 10.55 -21.09 -22.82
CA LEU A 111 11.08 -21.08 -21.46
C LEU A 111 10.01 -21.40 -20.40
N TYR A 112 8.76 -21.05 -20.67
CA TYR A 112 7.64 -21.25 -19.75
C TYR A 112 7.01 -22.64 -19.96
N THR A 113 6.57 -23.26 -18.87
CA THR A 113 5.72 -24.45 -18.95
C THR A 113 4.27 -24.01 -18.89
N VAL A 114 3.53 -24.22 -19.97
CA VAL A 114 2.09 -23.93 -20.09
C VAL A 114 1.32 -25.24 -19.93
N PHE A 115 0.27 -25.24 -19.12
CA PHE A 115 -0.57 -26.42 -18.90
C PHE A 115 -2.03 -26.07 -18.66
N SER A 116 -2.92 -26.96 -19.09
CA SER A 116 -4.35 -26.90 -18.78
C SER A 116 -4.69 -27.90 -17.70
N VAL A 117 -5.72 -27.62 -16.95
CA VAL A 117 -6.27 -28.54 -15.94
C VAL A 117 -7.60 -29.13 -16.41
N ASP A 118 -7.93 -30.31 -15.92
CA ASP A 118 -9.21 -30.96 -16.18
C ASP A 118 -10.29 -30.54 -15.18
N ASP A 119 -11.49 -31.12 -15.29
CA ASP A 119 -12.65 -30.79 -14.47
C ASP A 119 -12.63 -31.45 -13.08
N THR A 120 -11.59 -32.21 -12.72
CA THR A 120 -11.45 -32.84 -11.40
C THR A 120 -10.85 -31.92 -10.36
N ILE A 121 -10.33 -30.76 -10.79
CA ILE A 121 -9.84 -29.69 -9.91
C ILE A 121 -10.41 -28.33 -10.29
N ASP A 122 -10.88 -27.59 -9.30
CA ASP A 122 -11.34 -26.23 -9.51
C ASP A 122 -10.16 -25.30 -9.83
N LYS A 123 -10.24 -24.56 -10.92
CA LYS A 123 -9.17 -23.70 -11.43
C LYS A 123 -8.82 -22.56 -10.47
N LEU A 124 -9.81 -22.00 -9.80
CA LEU A 124 -9.59 -20.91 -8.86
C LEU A 124 -8.99 -21.44 -7.55
N TYR A 125 -9.39 -22.66 -7.11
CA TYR A 125 -8.74 -23.36 -6.01
C TYR A 125 -7.25 -23.56 -6.29
N LEU A 126 -6.91 -24.11 -7.46
CA LEU A 126 -5.52 -24.36 -7.84
C LEU A 126 -4.72 -23.05 -7.98
N GLU A 127 -5.33 -21.97 -8.48
CA GLU A 127 -4.72 -20.64 -8.51
C GLU A 127 -4.33 -20.18 -7.09
N HIS A 128 -5.24 -20.33 -6.11
CA HIS A 128 -4.95 -20.00 -4.72
C HIS A 128 -3.94 -20.96 -4.07
N TYR A 129 -3.98 -22.23 -4.41
CA TYR A 129 -3.00 -23.22 -3.95
C TYR A 129 -1.58 -22.79 -4.33
N PHE A 130 -1.36 -22.36 -5.57
CA PHE A 130 -0.05 -21.91 -6.04
C PHE A 130 0.40 -20.54 -5.44
N LYS A 131 -0.47 -19.79 -4.80
CA LYS A 131 -0.10 -18.63 -3.99
C LYS A 131 0.47 -19.02 -2.61
N THR A 132 0.33 -20.27 -2.18
CA THR A 132 0.91 -20.79 -0.94
C THR A 132 2.35 -21.27 -1.15
N SER A 133 3.10 -21.50 -0.07
CA SER A 133 4.42 -22.12 -0.12
C SER A 133 4.41 -23.65 -0.06
N ARG A 134 3.24 -24.31 -0.07
CA ARG A 134 3.12 -25.77 0.12
C ARG A 134 3.84 -26.60 -0.95
N TRP A 135 3.81 -26.13 -2.19
CA TRP A 135 4.48 -26.76 -3.32
C TRP A 135 5.98 -26.46 -3.42
N HIS A 136 6.47 -25.41 -2.71
CA HIS A 136 7.89 -25.02 -2.76
C HIS A 136 8.82 -26.09 -2.24
N GLN A 137 8.42 -26.86 -1.20
CA GLN A 137 9.25 -27.92 -0.64
C GLN A 137 9.57 -28.98 -1.68
N PHE A 138 8.56 -29.40 -2.47
CA PHE A 138 8.78 -30.33 -3.57
C PHE A 138 9.74 -29.75 -4.60
N MET A 139 9.54 -28.51 -5.01
CA MET A 139 10.42 -27.84 -5.97
C MET A 139 11.87 -27.83 -5.51
N PHE A 140 12.13 -27.46 -4.24
CA PHE A 140 13.49 -27.43 -3.70
C PHE A 140 14.15 -28.80 -3.55
N LEU A 141 13.37 -29.87 -3.36
CA LEU A 141 13.89 -31.23 -3.27
C LEU A 141 14.22 -31.81 -4.64
N GLU A 142 13.40 -31.57 -5.64
CA GLU A 142 13.46 -32.22 -6.94
C GLU A 142 14.10 -31.33 -8.03
N GLY A 143 14.17 -30.04 -7.82
CA GLY A 143 14.81 -29.08 -8.73
C GLY A 143 16.09 -28.49 -8.15
N ASN A 144 16.71 -27.61 -8.90
CA ASN A 144 17.89 -26.87 -8.47
C ASN A 144 17.90 -25.45 -9.07
N SER A 145 18.66 -24.55 -8.45
CA SER A 145 19.03 -23.29 -9.05
C SER A 145 20.10 -23.54 -10.12
N GLY A 146 19.72 -23.82 -11.35
CA GLY A 146 20.61 -24.18 -12.45
C GLY A 146 21.89 -23.34 -12.58
N ALA A 147 22.70 -23.57 -13.61
CA ALA A 147 23.96 -22.83 -13.85
C ALA A 147 23.79 -21.30 -13.95
N ARG A 148 22.55 -20.82 -14.13
CA ARG A 148 22.18 -19.39 -14.07
C ARG A 148 21.45 -19.13 -12.77
N SER A 149 21.99 -18.26 -11.94
CA SER A 149 21.47 -17.89 -10.62
C SER A 149 20.08 -17.23 -10.63
N ASP A 150 19.55 -16.87 -11.81
CA ASP A 150 18.25 -16.21 -11.99
C ASP A 150 17.11 -17.17 -12.36
N ARG A 151 17.39 -18.49 -12.48
CA ARG A 151 16.41 -19.47 -12.94
C ARG A 151 16.43 -20.75 -12.11
N PHE A 152 15.23 -21.25 -11.85
CA PHE A 152 15.03 -22.58 -11.27
C PHE A 152 14.98 -23.63 -12.38
N SER A 153 15.67 -24.77 -12.19
CA SER A 153 15.75 -25.85 -13.15
C SER A 153 15.01 -27.08 -12.63
N ILE A 154 13.98 -27.46 -13.34
CA ILE A 154 13.20 -28.68 -13.10
C ILE A 154 12.73 -29.22 -14.45
N SER A 155 12.78 -30.54 -14.66
CA SER A 155 12.23 -31.13 -15.87
C SER A 155 10.71 -31.19 -15.85
N ASP A 156 10.06 -31.10 -17.02
CA ASP A 156 8.60 -31.24 -17.09
C ASP A 156 8.10 -32.54 -16.44
N SER A 157 8.76 -33.66 -16.67
CA SER A 157 8.38 -34.96 -16.09
C SER A 157 8.35 -34.92 -14.57
N ILE A 158 9.34 -34.27 -13.95
CA ILE A 158 9.40 -34.09 -12.49
C ILE A 158 8.39 -33.05 -12.03
N PHE A 159 8.25 -31.93 -12.78
CA PHE A 159 7.30 -30.86 -12.43
C PHE A 159 5.86 -31.40 -12.32
N PHE A 160 5.44 -32.31 -13.22
CA PHE A 160 4.11 -32.92 -13.16
C PHE A 160 3.97 -34.03 -12.10
N GLU A 161 5.04 -34.49 -11.45
CA GLU A 161 4.98 -35.31 -10.24
C GLU A 161 4.68 -34.51 -8.94
N MET A 162 4.58 -33.16 -9.04
CA MET A 162 4.33 -32.29 -7.89
C MET A 162 3.05 -32.72 -7.14
N PRO A 163 3.12 -32.95 -5.82
CA PRO A 163 1.98 -33.34 -5.03
C PRO A 163 1.06 -32.11 -4.76
N ILE A 164 -0.18 -32.22 -5.17
CA ILE A 164 -1.24 -31.24 -4.94
C ILE A 164 -2.20 -31.80 -3.90
N GLN A 165 -2.49 -31.04 -2.87
CA GLN A 165 -3.47 -31.39 -1.84
C GLN A 165 -4.86 -30.99 -2.35
N CYS A 166 -5.73 -31.98 -2.52
CA CYS A 166 -7.04 -31.83 -3.13
C CYS A 166 -8.14 -32.27 -2.15
N PRO A 167 -8.95 -31.34 -1.64
CA PRO A 167 -10.24 -31.68 -1.03
C PRO A 167 -11.22 -32.20 -2.10
N VAL A 168 -12.36 -32.67 -1.69
CA VAL A 168 -13.48 -32.96 -2.60
C VAL A 168 -13.88 -31.71 -3.38
N LEU A 169 -14.41 -31.85 -4.58
CA LEU A 169 -14.65 -30.73 -5.51
C LEU A 169 -15.55 -29.64 -4.90
N GLU A 170 -16.58 -30.02 -4.15
CA GLU A 170 -17.46 -29.07 -3.47
C GLU A 170 -16.70 -28.20 -2.44
N GLU A 171 -15.72 -28.79 -1.72
CA GLU A 171 -14.90 -28.02 -0.79
C GLU A 171 -13.90 -27.13 -1.52
N GLN A 172 -13.34 -27.59 -2.66
CA GLN A 172 -12.48 -26.76 -3.51
C GLN A 172 -13.24 -25.51 -3.97
N GLU A 173 -14.47 -25.65 -4.47
CA GLU A 173 -15.32 -24.53 -4.92
C GLU A 173 -15.64 -23.54 -3.79
N LEU A 174 -15.89 -24.04 -2.57
CA LEU A 174 -16.12 -23.18 -1.41
C LEU A 174 -14.86 -22.41 -1.01
N ILE A 175 -13.71 -23.04 -0.96
CA ILE A 175 -12.42 -22.42 -0.68
C ILE A 175 -12.11 -21.38 -1.76
N ALA A 176 -12.26 -21.73 -3.03
CA ALA A 176 -12.05 -20.87 -4.19
C ALA A 176 -12.95 -19.64 -4.14
N SER A 177 -14.24 -19.85 -3.91
CA SER A 177 -15.22 -18.76 -3.78
C SER A 177 -14.91 -17.82 -2.62
N PHE A 178 -14.49 -18.36 -1.47
CA PHE A 178 -14.13 -17.56 -0.31
C PHE A 178 -12.93 -16.65 -0.61
N PHE A 179 -11.83 -17.21 -1.10
CA PHE A 179 -10.64 -16.42 -1.43
C PHE A 179 -10.86 -15.48 -2.62
N GLY A 180 -11.62 -15.89 -3.63
CA GLY A 180 -11.99 -15.03 -4.76
C GLY A 180 -12.82 -13.82 -4.33
N ARG A 181 -13.72 -13.97 -3.35
CA ARG A 181 -14.44 -12.85 -2.74
C ARG A 181 -13.51 -11.93 -1.95
N LEU A 182 -12.56 -12.49 -1.19
CA LEU A 182 -11.56 -11.69 -0.47
C LEU A 182 -10.69 -10.88 -1.44
N ASP A 183 -10.16 -11.49 -2.49
CA ASP A 183 -9.37 -10.80 -3.52
C ASP A 183 -10.17 -9.67 -4.19
N SER A 184 -11.47 -9.90 -4.44
CA SER A 184 -12.37 -8.89 -5.01
C SER A 184 -12.60 -7.73 -4.05
N LEU A 185 -12.79 -8.00 -2.75
CA LEU A 185 -12.94 -6.97 -1.72
C LEU A 185 -11.66 -6.15 -1.57
N ILE A 186 -10.50 -6.81 -1.49
CA ILE A 186 -9.19 -6.13 -1.40
C ILE A 186 -9.01 -5.19 -2.60
N THR A 187 -9.27 -5.68 -3.81
CA THR A 187 -9.16 -4.88 -5.05
C THR A 187 -10.13 -3.69 -5.03
N LEU A 188 -11.36 -3.88 -4.57
CA LEU A 188 -12.35 -2.81 -4.47
C LEU A 188 -11.93 -1.74 -3.46
N HIS A 189 -11.47 -2.17 -2.28
CA HIS A 189 -10.98 -1.25 -1.24
C HIS A 189 -9.74 -0.48 -1.71
N GLN A 190 -8.78 -1.13 -2.37
CA GLN A 190 -7.61 -0.46 -2.94
C GLN A 190 -8.01 0.62 -3.96
N ARG A 191 -8.90 0.28 -4.89
CA ARG A 191 -9.41 1.24 -5.88
C ARG A 191 -10.17 2.41 -5.24
N LYS A 192 -10.92 2.15 -4.16
CA LYS A 192 -11.62 3.19 -3.40
C LYS A 192 -10.60 4.12 -2.74
N TYR A 193 -9.60 3.56 -2.07
CA TYR A 193 -8.50 4.30 -1.44
C TYR A 193 -7.80 5.21 -2.45
N ASP A 194 -7.35 4.66 -3.59
CA ASP A 194 -6.65 5.40 -4.63
C ASP A 194 -7.50 6.58 -5.16
N LYS A 195 -8.80 6.35 -5.41
CA LYS A 195 -9.73 7.40 -5.86
C LYS A 195 -9.91 8.49 -4.81
N LEU A 196 -10.01 8.14 -3.53
CA LEU A 196 -10.13 9.12 -2.44
C LEU A 196 -8.86 9.95 -2.29
N CYS A 197 -7.68 9.34 -2.39
CA CYS A 197 -6.39 10.05 -2.39
C CYS A 197 -6.29 11.06 -3.56
N VAL A 198 -6.65 10.64 -4.78
CA VAL A 198 -6.70 11.52 -5.95
C VAL A 198 -7.71 12.64 -5.75
N LEU A 199 -8.89 12.35 -5.21
CA LEU A 199 -9.91 13.35 -4.91
C LEU A 199 -9.40 14.37 -3.89
N LYS A 200 -8.84 13.93 -2.76
CA LYS A 200 -8.26 14.81 -1.73
C LYS A 200 -7.21 15.74 -2.32
N LYS A 201 -6.26 15.18 -3.09
CA LYS A 201 -5.23 15.97 -3.76
C LYS A 201 -5.82 17.03 -4.70
N SER A 202 -6.82 16.65 -5.51
CA SER A 202 -7.49 17.58 -6.42
C SER A 202 -8.28 18.67 -5.67
N MET A 203 -8.93 18.34 -4.55
CA MET A 203 -9.66 19.30 -3.75
C MET A 203 -8.70 20.27 -3.03
N LEU A 204 -7.60 19.80 -2.44
CA LEU A 204 -6.54 20.65 -1.89
C LEU A 204 -6.00 21.64 -2.93
N ASP A 205 -5.80 21.16 -4.16
CA ASP A 205 -5.32 22.01 -5.26
C ASP A 205 -6.34 23.09 -5.66
N LYS A 206 -7.65 22.81 -5.60
CA LYS A 206 -8.70 23.68 -6.13
C LYS A 206 -9.44 24.51 -5.07
N MET A 207 -9.51 24.04 -3.84
CA MET A 207 -10.21 24.71 -2.75
C MET A 207 -9.33 25.68 -1.97
N PHE A 208 -8.05 25.79 -2.29
CA PHE A 208 -7.13 26.79 -1.77
C PHE A 208 -6.64 27.70 -2.89
N PRO A 209 -6.51 29.03 -2.64
CA PRO A 209 -6.05 29.98 -3.65
C PRO A 209 -4.61 29.70 -4.10
N LYS A 210 -4.34 29.90 -5.40
CA LYS A 210 -3.03 29.71 -6.04
C LYS A 210 -2.42 31.01 -6.51
N GLY A 211 -1.10 31.05 -6.67
CA GLY A 211 -0.39 32.07 -7.42
C GLY A 211 -0.66 33.52 -7.00
N GLY A 212 -0.93 33.78 -5.74
CA GLY A 212 -1.26 35.11 -5.26
C GLY A 212 -2.74 35.51 -5.38
N SER A 213 -3.59 34.65 -5.95
CA SER A 213 -5.05 34.86 -5.91
C SER A 213 -5.56 34.84 -4.46
N LEU A 214 -6.65 35.55 -4.21
CA LEU A 214 -7.41 35.48 -2.97
C LEU A 214 -8.71 34.69 -3.11
N TYR A 215 -8.89 34.03 -4.26
CA TYR A 215 -10.06 33.23 -4.58
C TYR A 215 -9.64 31.83 -4.98
N PRO A 216 -10.19 30.77 -4.36
CA PRO A 216 -10.00 29.39 -4.84
C PRO A 216 -10.82 29.11 -6.09
N GLU A 217 -10.44 28.07 -6.86
CA GLU A 217 -11.18 27.64 -8.06
C GLU A 217 -12.53 27.00 -7.70
N ILE A 218 -12.57 26.25 -6.61
CA ILE A 218 -13.78 25.60 -6.08
C ILE A 218 -14.05 26.12 -4.68
N ARG A 219 -15.31 26.50 -4.45
CA ARG A 219 -15.76 27.10 -3.19
C ARG A 219 -17.15 26.62 -2.83
N PHE A 220 -17.47 26.52 -1.56
CA PHE A 220 -18.83 26.25 -1.11
C PHE A 220 -19.77 27.38 -1.49
N ALA A 221 -21.00 27.06 -1.84
CA ALA A 221 -22.00 28.06 -2.17
C ALA A 221 -22.26 28.97 -0.97
N GLY A 222 -22.42 30.28 -1.26
CA GLY A 222 -22.68 31.32 -0.29
C GLY A 222 -21.47 32.07 0.20
N PHE A 223 -20.25 31.72 -0.20
CA PHE A 223 -19.02 32.44 0.11
C PHE A 223 -18.46 33.11 -1.15
N THR A 224 -18.35 34.45 -1.13
CA THR A 224 -17.93 35.24 -2.29
C THR A 224 -16.77 36.18 -1.98
N ASP A 225 -16.57 36.56 -0.69
CA ASP A 225 -15.56 37.51 -0.32
C ASP A 225 -14.14 37.04 -0.56
N PRO A 226 -13.18 37.91 -0.89
CA PRO A 226 -11.77 37.51 -1.02
C PRO A 226 -11.23 37.01 0.31
N TRP A 227 -10.31 36.03 0.23
CA TRP A 227 -9.62 35.58 1.43
C TRP A 227 -8.56 36.57 1.86
N GLU A 228 -8.40 36.78 3.18
CA GLU A 228 -7.40 37.67 3.75
C GLU A 228 -6.04 36.96 3.88
N GLN A 229 -4.97 37.71 3.62
CA GLN A 229 -3.62 37.20 3.89
C GLN A 229 -3.26 37.53 5.35
N ARG A 230 -3.12 36.48 6.18
CA ARG A 230 -2.74 36.67 7.59
C ARG A 230 -1.52 35.76 7.92
N LYS A 231 -0.69 36.24 8.85
CA LYS A 231 0.40 35.40 9.38
C LYS A 231 -0.18 34.33 10.29
N LEU A 232 0.45 33.14 10.30
CA LEU A 232 0.05 32.07 11.21
C LEU A 232 0.11 32.52 12.66
N GLY A 233 1.11 33.35 13.05
CA GLY A 233 1.24 33.90 14.39
C GLY A 233 0.16 34.91 14.79
N GLU A 234 -0.70 35.37 13.88
CA GLU A 234 -1.87 36.20 14.19
C GLU A 234 -3.10 35.37 14.58
N VAL A 235 -3.12 34.10 14.21
CA VAL A 235 -4.24 33.16 14.45
C VAL A 235 -3.85 31.94 15.27
N ALA A 236 -2.58 31.85 15.67
CA ALA A 236 -2.06 30.81 16.55
C ALA A 236 -1.05 31.41 17.53
N SER A 237 -0.89 30.77 18.67
CA SER A 237 0.02 31.15 19.75
C SER A 237 0.94 29.98 20.15
N GLY A 238 1.90 30.27 21.01
CA GLY A 238 2.69 29.23 21.65
C GLY A 238 3.58 28.45 20.69
N PHE A 239 4.30 29.16 19.80
CA PHE A 239 5.32 28.54 18.93
C PHE A 239 6.52 28.05 19.75
N GLU A 240 6.31 26.92 20.44
CA GLU A 240 7.25 26.36 21.41
C GLU A 240 7.89 25.10 20.85
N TYR A 241 9.20 24.97 21.15
CA TYR A 241 9.93 23.72 20.88
C TYR A 241 9.50 22.64 21.85
N GLY A 242 9.45 21.39 21.39
CA GLY A 242 9.03 20.27 22.21
C GLY A 242 10.07 19.85 23.26
N LEU A 243 9.70 18.84 24.00
CA LEU A 243 10.45 18.26 25.10
C LEU A 243 11.78 17.65 24.60
N ASN A 244 12.85 17.99 25.27
CA ASN A 244 14.17 17.39 25.04
C ASN A 244 14.43 16.27 26.06
N ALA A 245 13.72 15.16 25.95
CA ALA A 245 13.87 13.97 26.78
C ALA A 245 14.27 12.76 25.94
N ALA A 246 14.86 11.76 26.56
CA ALA A 246 15.07 10.46 25.94
C ALA A 246 13.71 9.76 25.73
N ALA A 247 13.62 8.95 24.69
CA ALA A 247 12.51 8.03 24.51
C ALA A 247 12.80 6.73 25.26
N SER A 248 11.79 6.22 25.96
CA SER A 248 11.79 4.92 26.64
C SER A 248 10.68 4.03 26.09
N ASP A 249 10.64 2.77 26.48
CA ASP A 249 9.55 1.87 26.16
C ASP A 249 8.21 2.45 26.62
N PHE A 250 7.16 2.18 25.85
CA PHE A 250 5.84 2.71 26.16
C PHE A 250 5.32 2.24 27.52
N ASP A 251 5.03 3.19 28.40
CA ASP A 251 4.58 2.95 29.78
C ASP A 251 3.09 2.58 29.92
N GLY A 252 2.35 2.56 28.78
CA GLY A 252 0.91 2.30 28.75
C GLY A 252 0.04 3.54 28.89
N GLU A 253 0.60 4.73 29.14
CA GLU A 253 -0.16 5.97 29.37
C GLU A 253 0.38 7.15 28.55
N LYS A 254 1.67 7.47 28.69
CA LYS A 254 2.30 8.68 28.11
C LYS A 254 2.90 8.37 26.76
N LYS A 255 2.31 8.89 25.70
CA LYS A 255 2.86 8.78 24.35
C LYS A 255 3.85 9.90 24.07
N TYR A 256 4.93 9.60 23.36
CA TYR A 256 5.96 10.56 22.96
C TYR A 256 6.04 10.65 21.45
N LEU A 257 5.50 11.72 20.88
CA LEU A 257 5.45 11.91 19.44
C LEU A 257 6.75 12.55 18.94
N ARG A 258 7.47 11.81 18.10
CA ARG A 258 8.69 12.23 17.41
C ARG A 258 8.39 12.50 15.93
N ILE A 259 9.31 13.13 15.21
CA ILE A 259 9.16 13.38 13.75
C ILE A 259 8.94 12.07 12.97
N THR A 260 9.60 10.99 13.38
CA THR A 260 9.51 9.66 12.75
C THR A 260 8.16 8.99 12.93
N ASP A 261 7.42 9.39 13.93
CA ASP A 261 6.14 8.78 14.31
C ASP A 261 4.95 9.45 13.58
N ILE A 262 5.21 10.48 12.79
CA ILE A 262 4.22 11.10 11.91
C ILE A 262 4.30 10.41 10.54
N ASP A 263 3.22 9.78 10.14
CA ASP A 263 3.14 9.11 8.83
C ASP A 263 3.34 10.09 7.67
N ASP A 264 4.07 9.68 6.65
CA ASP A 264 4.42 10.56 5.52
C ASP A 264 3.24 10.86 4.59
N GLN A 265 2.28 9.93 4.48
CA GLN A 265 1.15 10.04 3.56
C GLN A 265 -0.10 10.59 4.25
N THR A 266 -0.48 10.01 5.38
CA THR A 266 -1.69 10.36 6.11
C THR A 266 -1.50 11.54 7.05
N ARG A 267 -0.26 11.80 7.49
CA ARG A 267 0.08 12.79 8.54
C ARG A 267 -0.50 12.44 9.91
N GLU A 268 -0.89 11.21 10.12
CA GLU A 268 -1.38 10.71 11.41
C GLU A 268 -0.25 10.20 12.29
N PHE A 269 -0.52 10.11 13.59
CA PHE A 269 0.41 9.52 14.55
C PHE A 269 0.42 8.00 14.40
N ARG A 270 1.58 7.46 14.08
CA ARG A 270 1.81 6.01 14.00
C ARG A 270 1.83 5.39 15.39
N THR A 271 1.02 4.37 15.58
CA THR A 271 0.85 3.70 16.89
C THR A 271 1.41 2.28 16.93
N ASP A 272 2.11 1.87 15.88
CA ASP A 272 2.73 0.55 15.73
C ASP A 272 4.03 0.39 16.56
N ASP A 273 4.68 1.49 16.93
CA ASP A 273 5.92 1.50 17.75
C ASP A 273 5.91 2.69 18.72
N LEU A 274 5.02 2.64 19.70
CA LEU A 274 4.87 3.71 20.69
C LEU A 274 6.06 3.78 21.63
N SER A 275 6.43 5.00 22.02
CA SER A 275 7.41 5.28 23.06
C SER A 275 6.84 6.26 24.10
N SER A 276 7.44 6.31 25.28
CA SER A 276 7.16 7.28 26.33
C SER A 276 8.34 8.24 26.49
N PRO A 277 8.10 9.50 26.89
CA PRO A 277 9.18 10.39 27.28
C PRO A 277 9.72 9.99 28.67
N ASP A 278 11.04 9.94 28.82
CA ASP A 278 11.67 9.77 30.15
C ASP A 278 11.59 11.08 30.94
N ILE A 279 10.46 11.27 31.63
CA ILE A 279 10.14 12.47 32.43
C ILE A 279 9.59 12.08 33.79
N ASN A 280 10.04 12.83 34.82
CA ASN A 280 9.59 12.66 36.19
C ASN A 280 9.13 13.96 36.85
N ASN A 281 9.17 15.08 36.13
CA ASN A 281 8.82 16.39 36.65
C ASN A 281 7.44 16.83 36.14
N PRO A 282 6.45 17.19 37.02
CA PRO A 282 5.15 17.72 36.59
C PRO A 282 5.21 18.96 35.71
N ILE A 283 6.33 19.70 35.76
CA ILE A 283 6.52 20.88 34.89
C ILE A 283 6.57 20.50 33.40
N ASP A 284 6.89 19.24 33.10
CA ASP A 284 6.94 18.72 31.73
C ASP A 284 5.56 18.53 31.12
N ASP A 285 4.49 18.61 31.93
CA ASP A 285 3.10 18.57 31.44
C ASP A 285 2.76 19.77 30.53
N ARG A 286 3.58 20.84 30.52
CA ARG A 286 3.49 21.93 29.52
C ARG A 286 3.66 21.45 28.07
N TYR A 287 4.31 20.29 27.87
CA TYR A 287 4.51 19.68 26.57
C TYR A 287 3.41 18.69 26.17
N LEU A 288 2.35 18.56 27.00
CA LEU A 288 1.15 17.85 26.63
C LEU A 288 0.42 18.55 25.49
N LEU A 289 0.05 17.80 24.47
CA LEU A 289 -0.76 18.27 23.37
C LEU A 289 -2.22 18.42 23.79
N LYS A 290 -2.86 19.39 23.18
CA LYS A 290 -4.27 19.73 23.38
C LYS A 290 -4.94 19.89 22.02
N GLU A 291 -6.25 19.75 22.01
CA GLU A 291 -7.05 20.03 20.81
C GLU A 291 -6.78 21.45 20.29
N GLY A 292 -6.60 21.59 18.98
CA GLY A 292 -6.15 22.82 18.34
C GLY A 292 -4.63 22.95 18.17
N ASP A 293 -3.83 22.03 18.72
CA ASP A 293 -2.37 22.02 18.53
C ASP A 293 -1.99 21.44 17.17
N ILE A 294 -1.19 22.17 16.43
CA ILE A 294 -0.53 21.72 15.20
C ILE A 294 0.97 21.67 15.45
N LEU A 295 1.59 20.54 15.12
CA LEU A 295 3.03 20.35 15.21
C LEU A 295 3.68 20.52 13.84
N PHE A 296 4.85 21.14 13.84
CA PHE A 296 5.68 21.40 12.68
C PHE A 296 7.07 20.80 12.87
N ALA A 297 7.49 19.93 11.98
CA ALA A 297 8.86 19.41 11.98
C ALA A 297 9.84 20.50 11.57
N ARG A 298 10.86 20.75 12.43
CA ARG A 298 11.74 21.91 12.29
C ARG A 298 13.04 21.64 11.54
N THR A 299 13.45 20.38 11.32
CA THR A 299 14.77 20.09 10.82
C THR A 299 14.88 18.78 10.03
N GLY A 300 15.93 18.66 9.24
CA GLY A 300 16.29 17.46 8.51
C GLY A 300 15.42 17.17 7.29
N ALA A 301 15.42 15.91 6.84
CA ALA A 301 14.66 15.47 5.67
C ALA A 301 13.13 15.63 5.86
N SER A 302 12.67 15.66 7.10
CA SER A 302 11.25 15.81 7.45
C SER A 302 10.82 17.26 7.69
N VAL A 303 11.70 18.26 7.47
CA VAL A 303 11.36 19.67 7.68
C VAL A 303 10.06 20.03 6.94
N GLY A 304 9.16 20.73 7.61
CA GLY A 304 7.85 21.10 7.07
C GLY A 304 6.78 20.01 7.19
N LYS A 305 7.08 18.79 7.68
CA LYS A 305 6.06 17.80 8.01
C LYS A 305 5.19 18.34 9.15
N THR A 306 3.87 18.17 9.04
CA THR A 306 2.91 18.67 10.03
C THR A 306 2.03 17.57 10.56
N TYR A 307 1.49 17.78 11.75
CA TYR A 307 0.56 16.88 12.42
C TYR A 307 -0.46 17.72 13.22
N LEU A 308 -1.74 17.38 13.12
CA LEU A 308 -2.81 17.96 13.93
C LEU A 308 -3.17 16.98 15.04
N TYR A 309 -3.03 17.42 16.29
CA TYR A 309 -3.39 16.61 17.43
C TYR A 309 -4.91 16.36 17.47
N LYS A 310 -5.27 15.12 17.74
CA LYS A 310 -6.66 14.65 17.94
C LYS A 310 -6.82 14.13 19.37
N ALA A 311 -7.92 14.43 20.02
CA ALA A 311 -8.20 13.93 21.37
C ALA A 311 -8.19 12.40 21.47
N SER A 312 -8.48 11.70 20.35
CA SER A 312 -8.37 10.23 20.23
C SER A 312 -6.94 9.70 20.41
N ASP A 313 -5.92 10.54 20.19
CA ASP A 313 -4.51 10.13 20.34
C ASP A 313 -4.10 10.03 21.83
N GLY A 314 -4.93 10.55 22.73
CA GLY A 314 -4.76 10.45 24.18
C GLY A 314 -3.60 11.29 24.70
N LYS A 315 -3.08 10.93 25.87
CA LYS A 315 -2.02 11.70 26.56
C LYS A 315 -0.69 11.65 25.78
N THR A 316 -0.45 12.68 24.98
CA THR A 316 0.68 12.75 24.06
C THR A 316 1.56 13.97 24.33
N TYR A 317 2.85 13.72 24.52
CA TYR A 317 3.92 14.72 24.58
C TYR A 317 4.61 14.81 23.22
N TYR A 318 5.23 15.94 22.88
CA TYR A 318 5.93 16.10 21.59
C TYR A 318 7.42 16.40 21.79
N ALA A 319 8.25 15.85 20.91
CA ALA A 319 9.71 15.89 21.01
C ALA A 319 10.31 17.21 20.49
N GLY A 320 11.53 17.53 20.92
CA GLY A 320 12.22 18.80 20.69
C GLY A 320 12.53 19.16 19.24
N PHE A 321 12.38 18.21 18.30
CA PHE A 321 12.47 18.48 16.86
C PHE A 321 11.14 18.92 16.23
N LEU A 322 10.12 19.08 17.04
CA LEU A 322 8.81 19.60 16.65
C LEU A 322 8.59 20.97 17.29
N ILE A 323 7.87 21.83 16.60
CA ILE A 323 7.39 23.13 17.09
C ILE A 323 5.86 23.03 17.16
N ARG A 324 5.30 23.32 18.32
CA ARG A 324 3.85 23.41 18.52
C ARG A 324 3.36 24.82 18.22
N ALA A 325 2.25 24.91 17.48
CA ALA A 325 1.43 26.12 17.39
C ALA A 325 0.01 25.77 17.83
N HIS A 326 -0.53 26.49 18.81
CA HIS A 326 -1.92 26.34 19.25
C HIS A 326 -2.81 27.33 18.48
N VAL A 327 -3.73 26.79 17.68
CA VAL A 327 -4.65 27.62 16.88
C VAL A 327 -5.69 28.25 17.80
N SER A 328 -5.88 29.55 17.68
CA SER A 328 -6.84 30.32 18.48
C SER A 328 -8.27 30.14 17.98
N ASP A 329 -9.25 30.58 18.79
CA ASP A 329 -10.68 30.54 18.43
C ASP A 329 -11.04 31.38 17.18
N GLU A 330 -10.13 32.23 16.69
CA GLU A 330 -10.30 33.03 15.47
C GLU A 330 -10.08 32.24 14.19
N ALA A 331 -9.52 31.02 14.28
CA ALA A 331 -9.27 30.16 13.12
C ALA A 331 -9.67 28.71 13.43
N ASP A 332 -9.84 27.93 12.38
CA ASP A 332 -10.14 26.50 12.47
C ASP A 332 -8.86 25.68 12.31
N ALA A 333 -8.49 24.89 13.33
CA ALA A 333 -7.26 24.11 13.34
C ALA A 333 -7.21 23.07 12.21
N GLY A 334 -8.35 22.46 11.87
CA GLY A 334 -8.46 21.54 10.74
C GLY A 334 -8.17 22.23 9.40
N PHE A 335 -8.73 23.43 9.19
CA PHE A 335 -8.44 24.24 8.01
C PHE A 335 -6.96 24.66 7.95
N ILE A 336 -6.38 25.15 9.05
CA ILE A 336 -4.95 25.52 9.10
C ILE A 336 -4.10 24.31 8.78
N PHE A 337 -4.39 23.15 9.37
CA PHE A 337 -3.67 21.91 9.07
C PHE A 337 -3.77 21.53 7.58
N GLN A 338 -4.97 21.56 6.98
CA GLN A 338 -5.11 21.24 5.56
C GLN A 338 -4.37 22.25 4.66
N SER A 339 -4.28 23.52 5.06
CA SER A 339 -3.48 24.52 4.33
C SER A 339 -1.98 24.13 4.27
N THR A 340 -1.48 23.42 5.28
CA THR A 340 -0.09 22.91 5.31
C THR A 340 0.16 21.73 4.37
N LEU A 341 -0.87 21.17 3.76
CA LEU A 341 -0.76 20.09 2.78
C LEU A 341 -0.77 20.62 1.33
N THR A 342 -0.97 21.91 1.14
CA THR A 342 -1.05 22.56 -0.19
C THR A 342 0.33 22.77 -0.82
N GLU A 343 0.36 22.97 -2.13
CA GLU A 343 1.60 23.29 -2.86
C GLU A 343 2.21 24.62 -2.41
N ARG A 344 1.38 25.60 -2.03
CA ARG A 344 1.85 26.87 -1.47
C ARG A 344 2.68 26.69 -0.21
N TYR A 345 2.27 25.81 0.70
CA TYR A 345 3.03 25.51 1.90
C TYR A 345 4.33 24.77 1.57
N LYS A 346 4.32 23.85 0.63
CA LYS A 346 5.55 23.17 0.20
C LYS A 346 6.57 24.14 -0.38
N GLN A 347 6.11 25.14 -1.15
CA GLN A 347 6.99 26.21 -1.65
C GLN A 347 7.56 27.05 -0.51
N PHE A 348 6.73 27.41 0.50
CA PHE A 348 7.22 28.08 1.69
C PHE A 348 8.31 27.27 2.39
N VAL A 349 8.09 25.98 2.63
CA VAL A 349 9.08 25.08 3.24
C VAL A 349 10.37 25.03 2.42
N LEU A 350 10.25 24.86 1.10
CA LEU A 350 11.40 24.78 0.20
C LEU A 350 12.25 26.06 0.25
N LEU A 351 11.63 27.23 0.24
CA LEU A 351 12.32 28.52 0.23
C LEU A 351 12.91 28.86 1.60
N THR A 352 12.15 28.61 2.69
CA THR A 352 12.51 29.02 4.03
C THR A 352 13.52 28.08 4.70
N SER A 353 13.48 26.76 4.36
CA SER A 353 14.35 25.77 5.01
C SER A 353 15.79 25.76 4.53
N GLN A 354 16.13 26.52 3.48
CA GLN A 354 17.49 26.53 2.93
C GLN A 354 18.49 27.09 3.94
N ARG A 355 19.50 26.29 4.27
CA ARG A 355 20.61 26.60 5.16
C ARG A 355 21.91 26.10 4.56
N SER A 356 23.05 26.62 5.00
CA SER A 356 24.38 26.15 4.58
C SER A 356 24.70 24.72 5.05
N GLY A 357 23.96 24.22 6.02
CA GLY A 357 24.05 22.86 6.56
C GLY A 357 22.76 22.10 6.42
N GLN A 358 22.23 21.57 7.52
CA GLN A 358 21.00 20.82 7.53
C GLN A 358 19.78 21.75 7.31
N PRO A 359 18.81 21.38 6.43
CA PRO A 359 17.57 22.13 6.27
C PRO A 359 16.84 22.36 7.59
N GLY A 360 16.27 23.54 7.79
CA GLY A 360 15.57 23.86 9.04
C GLY A 360 14.67 25.08 8.94
N ILE A 361 13.60 25.09 9.73
CA ILE A 361 12.69 26.22 9.92
C ILE A 361 12.50 26.43 11.41
N ASN A 362 12.68 27.65 11.90
CA ASN A 362 12.52 27.97 13.31
C ASN A 362 11.10 28.45 13.65
N ALA A 363 10.83 28.65 14.95
CA ALA A 363 9.51 29.03 15.44
C ALA A 363 9.02 30.38 14.88
N GLN A 364 9.92 31.38 14.75
CA GLN A 364 9.57 32.65 14.17
C GLN A 364 9.21 32.60 12.70
N GLU A 365 9.97 31.79 11.94
CA GLU A 365 9.72 31.59 10.51
C GLU A 365 8.37 30.89 10.27
N TYR A 366 7.97 29.93 11.12
CA TYR A 366 6.62 29.33 11.06
C TYR A 366 5.54 30.33 11.46
N SER A 367 5.80 31.18 12.49
CA SER A 367 4.89 32.25 12.89
C SER A 367 4.67 33.26 11.76
N ASP A 368 5.69 33.53 10.95
CA ASP A 368 5.64 34.45 9.80
C ASP A 368 5.02 33.85 8.53
N LEU A 369 4.64 32.54 8.54
CA LEU A 369 3.97 31.91 7.42
C LEU A 369 2.68 32.63 7.04
N LEU A 370 2.61 33.11 5.79
CA LEU A 370 1.42 33.79 5.26
C LEU A 370 0.41 32.79 4.73
N LEU A 371 -0.79 32.81 5.32
CA LEU A 371 -1.92 31.96 4.95
C LEU A 371 -3.06 32.81 4.39
N PRO A 372 -3.68 32.38 3.27
CA PRO A 372 -4.94 32.93 2.83
C PRO A 372 -6.06 32.34 3.69
N LEU A 373 -6.79 33.17 4.42
CA LEU A 373 -7.84 32.80 5.36
C LEU A 373 -9.19 33.34 4.91
N PRO A 374 -10.21 32.52 4.72
CA PRO A 374 -11.59 32.93 4.57
C PRO A 374 -12.22 33.26 5.94
N SER A 375 -13.50 33.57 5.94
CA SER A 375 -14.28 33.70 7.18
C SER A 375 -14.21 32.39 7.98
N LEU A 376 -14.26 32.49 9.32
CA LEU A 376 -14.19 31.33 10.21
C LEU A 376 -15.25 30.26 9.89
N MET A 377 -16.45 30.70 9.45
CA MET A 377 -17.51 29.77 9.03
C MET A 377 -17.09 28.95 7.81
N GLU A 378 -16.41 29.53 6.83
CA GLU A 378 -15.92 28.86 5.66
C GLU A 378 -14.73 27.95 6.00
N GLN A 379 -13.81 28.42 6.88
CA GLN A 379 -12.70 27.59 7.39
C GLN A 379 -13.23 26.29 8.01
N ARG A 380 -14.22 26.38 8.91
CA ARG A 380 -14.86 25.21 9.54
C ARG A 380 -15.49 24.25 8.53
N ARG A 381 -16.12 24.80 7.48
CA ARG A 381 -16.70 23.94 6.41
C ARG A 381 -15.63 23.21 5.61
N ILE A 382 -14.54 23.90 5.27
CA ILE A 382 -13.41 23.30 4.54
C ILE A 382 -12.70 22.28 5.43
N GLY A 383 -12.39 22.62 6.69
CA GLY A 383 -11.77 21.73 7.66
C GLY A 383 -12.57 20.43 7.83
N ALA A 384 -13.88 20.54 8.11
CA ALA A 384 -14.76 19.39 8.27
C ALA A 384 -14.90 18.53 6.99
N PHE A 385 -14.87 19.15 5.81
CA PHE A 385 -14.89 18.43 4.55
C PHE A 385 -13.66 17.54 4.39
N PHE A 386 -12.46 18.08 4.65
CA PHE A 386 -11.23 17.32 4.55
C PHE A 386 -11.07 16.29 5.67
N ASP A 387 -11.49 16.59 6.89
CA ASP A 387 -11.49 15.62 8.00
C ASP A 387 -12.36 14.40 7.67
N ARG A 388 -13.53 14.63 7.07
CA ARG A 388 -14.37 13.53 6.58
C ARG A 388 -13.71 12.73 5.45
N LEU A 389 -13.00 13.40 4.53
CA LEU A 389 -12.23 12.72 3.48
C LEU A 389 -11.10 11.88 4.08
N ASP A 390 -10.39 12.41 5.07
CA ASP A 390 -9.31 11.70 5.76
C ASP A 390 -9.83 10.47 6.49
N SER A 391 -10.96 10.60 7.19
CA SER A 391 -11.64 9.47 7.83
C SER A 391 -12.06 8.37 6.84
N LEU A 392 -12.42 8.73 5.59
CA LEU A 392 -12.78 7.76 4.55
C LEU A 392 -11.55 7.09 3.91
N ILE A 393 -10.39 7.72 3.97
CA ILE A 393 -9.11 7.20 3.46
C ILE A 393 -8.48 6.23 4.47
N THR A 394 -8.67 6.46 5.77
CA THR A 394 -8.11 5.63 6.85
C THR A 394 -9.00 4.45 7.26
N LEU A 395 -10.24 4.36 6.77
CA LEU A 395 -11.15 3.22 6.91
C LEU A 395 -10.86 2.13 5.87
#